data_2a68d1f3a0e4ea1fd4843cf1f8b21792
#
_entry.id   2a68d1f3a0e4ea1fd4843cf1f8b21792
#
_cell.length_a   1.000
_cell.length_b   1.000
_cell.length_c   1.000
_cell.angle_alpha   90.00
_cell.angle_beta   90.00
_cell.angle_gamma   90.00
#
_symmetry.space_group_name_H-M   'P 1'
#
loop_
_entity.id
_entity.type
_entity.pdbx_description
1 polymer ?
#
loop_
_entity_poly.entity_id
_entity_poly.type
_entity_poly.pdbx_seq_one_letter_code
_entity_poly.pdbx_strand_id
1 'polypeptide(L)'
;MSHASKLVTSHESGAVAGPVVEPSPRGAETLAASYWREVEATTRRLVQADAVDGHIDVRLLGRGPALIRLGPPAVLANLASVTCTYPIVGGLLVGRPGGTLALEQVNGDPVVLRSTLTEYVPRLAGTLYFQVQARLHSLISRRYFARLGRDAQ
;
A
#
# COMPACT_ATOMS: atom_id res chain seq x y z
N MET A 1 -19.24 -25.18 10.97
CA MET A 1 -19.25 -23.76 11.35
C MET A 1 -18.41 -22.99 10.34
N SER A 2 -19.04 -22.16 9.53
CA SER A 2 -18.31 -21.28 8.66
C SER A 2 -17.75 -20.13 9.52
N HIS A 3 -16.45 -20.12 9.72
CA HIS A 3 -15.81 -18.92 10.21
C HIS A 3 -15.95 -17.87 9.11
N ALA A 4 -16.86 -16.92 9.31
CA ALA A 4 -16.95 -15.77 8.41
C ALA A 4 -15.58 -15.11 8.39
N SER A 5 -14.92 -15.14 7.24
CA SER A 5 -13.63 -14.48 7.05
C SER A 5 -13.83 -13.00 7.31
N LYS A 6 -13.19 -12.50 8.34
CA LYS A 6 -13.33 -11.10 8.73
C LYS A 6 -12.62 -10.22 7.72
N LEU A 7 -13.37 -9.36 7.04
CA LEU A 7 -12.80 -8.34 6.17
C LEU A 7 -12.00 -7.33 7.02
N VAL A 8 -10.83 -6.97 6.54
CA VAL A 8 -9.97 -6.00 7.21
C VAL A 8 -9.91 -4.73 6.37
N THR A 9 -10.17 -3.61 7.01
CA THR A 9 -9.96 -2.29 6.44
C THR A 9 -9.01 -1.53 7.35
N SER A 10 -7.94 -1.02 6.80
CA SER A 10 -6.90 -0.29 7.51
C SER A 10 -6.64 1.01 6.77
N HIS A 11 -6.57 2.12 7.52
CA HIS A 11 -6.40 3.45 6.96
C HIS A 11 -5.33 4.20 7.74
N GLU A 12 -4.35 4.71 7.01
CA GLU A 12 -3.29 5.55 7.57
C GLU A 12 -3.21 6.85 6.78
N SER A 13 -3.04 7.97 7.48
CA SER A 13 -2.91 9.28 6.83
C SER A 13 -1.90 10.16 7.55
N GLY A 14 -1.31 11.09 6.80
CA GLY A 14 -0.39 12.06 7.34
C GLY A 14 -0.45 13.37 6.56
N ALA A 15 -0.38 14.48 7.27
CA ALA A 15 -0.34 15.82 6.67
C ALA A 15 1.11 16.18 6.29
N VAL A 16 1.27 16.82 5.12
CA VAL A 16 2.55 17.30 4.63
C VAL A 16 2.45 18.78 4.23
N ALA A 17 3.60 19.45 4.13
CA ALA A 17 3.64 20.89 3.87
C ALA A 17 3.13 21.29 2.50
N GLY A 18 3.27 20.41 1.50
CA GLY A 18 2.81 20.68 0.14
C GLY A 18 2.75 19.41 -0.70
N PRO A 19 2.28 19.51 -1.95
CA PRO A 19 2.21 18.35 -2.83
C PRO A 19 3.57 17.69 -3.03
N VAL A 20 3.62 16.37 -2.93
CA VAL A 20 4.84 15.57 -3.08
C VAL A 20 4.97 14.98 -4.48
N VAL A 21 3.86 14.91 -5.23
CA VAL A 21 3.82 14.46 -6.63
C VAL A 21 2.94 15.39 -7.45
N GLU A 22 3.17 15.42 -8.76
CA GLU A 22 2.35 16.19 -9.69
C GLU A 22 0.98 15.56 -9.90
N PRO A 23 -0.05 16.34 -10.26
CA PRO A 23 -1.42 15.83 -10.49
C PRO A 23 -1.53 15.17 -11.88
N SER A 24 -0.83 14.06 -12.07
CA SER A 24 -0.74 13.34 -13.34
C SER A 24 -0.64 11.84 -13.10
N PRO A 25 -0.91 11.00 -14.10
CA PRO A 25 -0.66 9.55 -13.97
C PRO A 25 0.78 9.24 -13.57
N ARG A 26 1.75 10.00 -14.07
CA ARG A 26 3.16 9.85 -13.69
C ARG A 26 3.36 10.15 -12.20
N GLY A 27 2.68 11.15 -11.66
CA GLY A 27 2.69 11.44 -10.23
C GLY A 27 2.15 10.28 -9.40
N ALA A 28 1.09 9.64 -9.84
CA ALA A 28 0.54 8.45 -9.19
C ALA A 28 1.53 7.28 -9.20
N GLU A 29 2.20 7.06 -10.31
CA GLU A 29 3.24 6.02 -10.42
C GLU A 29 4.41 6.31 -9.49
N THR A 30 4.84 7.57 -9.39
CA THR A 30 5.91 8.01 -8.48
C THR A 30 5.51 7.79 -7.03
N LEU A 31 4.26 8.09 -6.69
CA LEU A 31 3.71 7.88 -5.35
C LEU A 31 3.77 6.40 -4.96
N ALA A 32 3.33 5.52 -5.86
CA ALA A 32 3.36 4.07 -5.66
C ALA A 32 4.79 3.53 -5.55
N ALA A 33 5.69 3.93 -6.45
CA ALA A 33 7.08 3.48 -6.43
C ALA A 33 7.77 3.87 -5.12
N SER A 34 7.48 5.06 -4.59
CA SER A 34 8.01 5.52 -3.31
C SER A 34 7.51 4.67 -2.15
N TYR A 35 6.26 4.24 -2.20
CA TYR A 35 5.68 3.36 -1.19
C TYR A 35 6.39 1.99 -1.16
N TRP A 36 6.59 1.38 -2.33
CA TRP A 36 7.26 0.07 -2.39
C TRP A 36 8.72 0.15 -1.95
N ARG A 37 9.41 1.23 -2.28
CA ARG A 37 10.77 1.46 -1.76
C ARG A 37 10.79 1.54 -0.24
N GLU A 38 9.79 2.16 0.37
CA GLU A 38 9.69 2.25 1.82
C GLU A 38 9.37 0.90 2.47
N VAL A 39 8.55 0.06 1.81
CA VAL A 39 8.31 -1.32 2.26
C VAL A 39 9.63 -2.08 2.34
N GLU A 40 10.44 -2.01 1.29
CA GLU A 40 11.74 -2.69 1.25
C GLU A 40 12.72 -2.12 2.28
N ALA A 41 12.78 -0.79 2.42
CA ALA A 41 13.67 -0.13 3.37
C ALA A 41 13.30 -0.43 4.82
N THR A 42 12.02 -0.35 5.16
CA THR A 42 11.53 -0.60 6.53
C THR A 42 11.76 -2.04 6.97
N THR A 43 11.62 -2.98 6.04
CA THR A 43 11.84 -4.41 6.32
C THR A 43 13.29 -4.84 6.12
N ARG A 44 14.18 -3.92 5.82
CA ARG A 44 15.59 -4.19 5.49
C ARG A 44 15.72 -5.22 4.36
N ARG A 45 14.84 -5.09 3.36
CA ARG A 45 14.74 -5.95 2.19
C ARG A 45 14.35 -7.40 2.48
N LEU A 46 13.84 -7.68 3.68
CA LEU A 46 13.23 -8.99 3.97
C LEU A 46 11.96 -9.18 3.14
N VAL A 47 11.21 -8.11 2.92
CA VAL A 47 10.04 -8.09 2.04
C VAL A 47 10.41 -7.27 0.81
N GLN A 48 10.22 -7.83 -0.37
CA GLN A 48 10.51 -7.18 -1.64
C GLN A 48 9.28 -7.17 -2.52
N ALA A 49 9.07 -6.04 -3.21
CA ALA A 49 7.96 -5.86 -4.14
C ALA A 49 8.52 -5.78 -5.56
N ASP A 50 8.14 -6.75 -6.40
CA ASP A 50 8.62 -6.84 -7.77
C ASP A 50 7.48 -6.63 -8.77
N ALA A 51 7.72 -5.75 -9.75
CA ALA A 51 6.78 -5.57 -10.86
C ALA A 51 6.98 -6.71 -11.88
N VAL A 52 5.93 -7.47 -12.13
CA VAL A 52 5.94 -8.61 -13.06
C VAL A 52 4.70 -8.55 -13.93
N ASP A 53 4.85 -8.40 -15.24
CA ASP A 53 3.77 -8.41 -16.22
C ASP A 53 2.58 -7.48 -15.85
N GLY A 54 2.89 -6.27 -15.37
CA GLY A 54 1.89 -5.26 -15.03
C GLY A 54 1.26 -5.40 -13.64
N HIS A 55 1.69 -6.39 -12.84
CA HIS A 55 1.26 -6.55 -11.46
C HIS A 55 2.43 -6.48 -10.48
N ILE A 56 2.15 -6.43 -9.19
CA ILE A 56 3.17 -6.39 -8.13
C ILE A 56 3.10 -7.69 -7.33
N ASP A 57 4.23 -8.40 -7.24
CA ASP A 57 4.38 -9.55 -6.36
C ASP A 57 5.22 -9.16 -5.15
N VAL A 58 4.64 -9.29 -3.97
CA VAL A 58 5.33 -9.04 -2.71
C VAL A 58 5.83 -10.39 -2.17
N ARG A 59 7.15 -10.54 -2.03
CA ARG A 59 7.78 -11.81 -1.66
C ARG A 59 8.74 -11.62 -0.48
N LEU A 60 8.92 -12.71 0.25
CA LEU A 60 9.94 -12.79 1.30
C LEU A 60 11.31 -13.02 0.65
N LEU A 61 12.27 -12.13 0.91
CA LEU A 61 13.63 -12.16 0.33
C LEU A 61 13.65 -12.16 -1.21
N GLY A 62 12.57 -11.73 -1.86
CA GLY A 62 12.46 -11.73 -3.31
C GLY A 62 12.40 -13.13 -3.93
N ARG A 63 12.13 -14.16 -3.13
CA ARG A 63 12.13 -15.58 -3.55
C ARG A 63 10.83 -16.26 -3.14
N GLY A 64 10.57 -17.40 -3.77
CA GLY A 64 9.41 -18.21 -3.46
C GLY A 64 8.10 -17.64 -4.00
N PRO A 65 6.96 -18.18 -3.57
CA PRO A 65 5.66 -17.69 -4.00
C PRO A 65 5.35 -16.30 -3.43
N ALA A 66 4.52 -15.55 -4.13
CA ALA A 66 4.08 -14.24 -3.67
C ALA A 66 3.29 -14.35 -2.37
N LEU A 67 3.64 -13.52 -1.38
CA LEU A 67 2.87 -13.39 -0.15
C LEU A 67 1.56 -12.65 -0.44
N ILE A 68 1.64 -11.57 -1.20
CA ILE A 68 0.51 -10.80 -1.70
C ILE A 68 0.77 -10.50 -3.17
N ARG A 69 -0.24 -10.70 -4.00
CA ARG A 69 -0.19 -10.32 -5.42
C ARG A 69 -1.21 -9.25 -5.67
N LEU A 70 -0.72 -8.14 -6.23
CA LEU A 70 -1.55 -6.99 -6.59
C LEU A 70 -1.67 -6.92 -8.11
N GLY A 71 -2.87 -6.75 -8.61
CA GLY A 71 -3.12 -6.59 -10.04
C GLY A 71 -2.69 -5.22 -10.55
N PRO A 72 -2.86 -4.97 -11.87
CA PRO A 72 -2.52 -3.67 -12.45
C PRO A 72 -3.28 -2.54 -11.73
N PRO A 73 -2.60 -1.44 -11.39
CA PRO A 73 -3.24 -0.35 -10.65
C PRO A 73 -4.19 0.45 -11.51
N ALA A 74 -5.28 0.92 -10.91
CA ALA A 74 -6.11 1.97 -11.48
C ALA A 74 -5.55 3.32 -11.00
N VAL A 75 -5.33 4.23 -11.93
CA VAL A 75 -4.76 5.55 -11.66
C VAL A 75 -5.81 6.61 -11.91
N LEU A 76 -5.99 7.50 -10.93
CA LEU A 76 -6.83 8.68 -11.07
C LEU A 76 -6.01 9.89 -10.63
N ALA A 77 -5.87 10.88 -11.50
CA ALA A 77 -5.09 12.07 -11.21
C ALA A 77 -5.82 13.31 -11.70
N ASN A 78 -6.04 14.24 -10.79
CA ASN A 78 -6.59 15.57 -11.07
C ASN A 78 -6.05 16.59 -10.06
N LEU A 79 -6.48 17.83 -10.15
CA LEU A 79 -5.98 18.88 -9.25
C LEU A 79 -6.39 18.67 -7.78
N ALA A 80 -7.43 17.90 -7.53
CA ALA A 80 -7.91 17.62 -6.17
C ALA A 80 -7.18 16.45 -5.52
N SER A 81 -6.84 15.41 -6.30
CA SER A 81 -6.19 14.22 -5.76
C SER A 81 -5.41 13.44 -6.81
N VAL A 82 -4.42 12.68 -6.34
CA VAL A 82 -3.65 11.73 -7.13
C VAL A 82 -3.75 10.39 -6.42
N THR A 83 -4.30 9.37 -7.10
CA THR A 83 -4.57 8.07 -6.50
C THR A 83 -4.04 6.94 -7.38
N CYS A 84 -3.40 5.97 -6.74
CA CYS A 84 -2.98 4.71 -7.36
C CYS A 84 -3.59 3.57 -6.55
N THR A 85 -4.52 2.80 -7.14
CA THR A 85 -5.27 1.75 -6.46
C THR A 85 -4.95 0.40 -7.06
N TYR A 86 -4.43 -0.50 -6.24
CA TYR A 86 -4.10 -1.88 -6.63
C TYR A 86 -5.19 -2.83 -6.15
N PRO A 87 -5.78 -3.66 -7.04
CA PRO A 87 -6.63 -4.76 -6.60
C PRO A 87 -5.77 -5.88 -6.00
N ILE A 88 -6.25 -6.50 -4.92
CA ILE A 88 -5.61 -7.66 -4.31
C ILE A 88 -6.13 -8.90 -5.01
N VAL A 89 -5.27 -9.57 -5.78
CA VAL A 89 -5.70 -10.67 -6.66
C VAL A 89 -5.28 -12.07 -6.16
N GLY A 90 -4.40 -12.15 -5.18
CA GLY A 90 -3.97 -13.44 -4.63
C GLY A 90 -2.75 -13.34 -3.73
N GLY A 91 -2.16 -14.47 -3.43
CA GLY A 91 -0.97 -14.61 -2.59
C GLY A 91 -1.19 -15.54 -1.41
N LEU A 92 -0.10 -15.97 -0.76
CA LEU A 92 -0.16 -16.90 0.37
C LEU A 92 -0.87 -16.32 1.59
N LEU A 93 -0.78 -15.01 1.80
CA LEU A 93 -1.40 -14.33 2.94
C LEU A 93 -2.84 -13.89 2.66
N VAL A 94 -3.34 -14.13 1.45
CA VAL A 94 -4.67 -13.71 1.02
C VAL A 94 -5.61 -14.91 1.06
N GLY A 95 -6.66 -14.83 1.87
CA GLY A 95 -7.65 -15.91 2.02
C GLY A 95 -8.50 -16.07 0.76
N ARG A 96 -8.86 -14.96 0.14
CA ARG A 96 -9.58 -14.94 -1.15
C ARG A 96 -9.29 -13.62 -1.87
N PRO A 97 -9.35 -13.59 -3.22
CA PRO A 97 -9.23 -12.34 -3.97
C PRO A 97 -10.34 -11.36 -3.58
N GLY A 98 -10.02 -10.10 -3.65
CA GLY A 98 -10.93 -9.00 -3.31
C GLY A 98 -10.23 -7.99 -2.41
N GLY A 99 -10.78 -6.80 -2.36
CA GLY A 99 -10.17 -5.70 -1.65
C GLY A 99 -9.13 -4.96 -2.48
N THR A 100 -8.65 -3.86 -1.95
CA THR A 100 -7.73 -2.97 -2.65
C THR A 100 -6.70 -2.36 -1.70
N LEU A 101 -5.54 -1.99 -2.26
CA LEU A 101 -4.58 -1.11 -1.62
C LEU A 101 -4.56 0.19 -2.41
N ALA A 102 -4.93 1.29 -1.80
CA ALA A 102 -4.94 2.62 -2.41
C ALA A 102 -3.88 3.51 -1.79
N LEU A 103 -3.10 4.18 -2.65
CA LEU A 103 -2.12 5.19 -2.27
C LEU A 103 -2.59 6.52 -2.85
N GLU A 104 -2.75 7.54 -2.00
CA GLU A 104 -3.43 8.78 -2.39
C GLU A 104 -2.73 10.01 -1.84
N GLN A 105 -2.67 11.04 -2.67
CA GLN A 105 -2.37 12.41 -2.24
C GLN A 105 -3.64 13.24 -2.43
N VAL A 106 -4.17 13.78 -1.35
CA VAL A 106 -5.32 14.71 -1.38
C VAL A 106 -4.77 16.13 -1.27
N ASN A 107 -4.93 16.90 -2.33
CA ASN A 107 -4.47 18.27 -2.35
C ASN A 107 -5.38 19.17 -1.51
N GLY A 108 -4.78 20.12 -0.83
CA GLY A 108 -5.50 21.02 0.06
C GLY A 108 -4.53 21.75 0.97
N ASP A 109 -5.04 22.31 2.03
CA ASP A 109 -4.25 22.99 3.05
C ASP A 109 -4.66 22.48 4.43
N PRO A 110 -3.93 21.49 4.98
CA PRO A 110 -2.70 20.87 4.45
C PRO A 110 -2.97 19.80 3.37
N VAL A 111 -1.93 19.44 2.62
CA VAL A 111 -1.95 18.27 1.75
C VAL A 111 -1.91 17.01 2.63
N VAL A 112 -2.73 16.01 2.30
CA VAL A 112 -2.83 14.77 3.07
C VAL A 112 -2.40 13.60 2.20
N LEU A 113 -1.49 12.79 2.71
CA LEU A 113 -1.12 11.52 2.11
C LEU A 113 -1.87 10.41 2.82
N ARG A 114 -2.44 9.47 2.05
CA ARG A 114 -3.20 8.34 2.58
C ARG A 114 -2.74 7.02 2.02
N SER A 115 -2.80 6.00 2.85
CA SER A 115 -2.62 4.60 2.46
C SER A 115 -3.81 3.82 3.04
N THR A 116 -4.62 3.22 2.18
CA THR A 116 -5.84 2.54 2.59
C THR A 116 -5.87 1.11 2.07
N LEU A 117 -5.98 0.16 2.97
CA LEU A 117 -6.20 -1.25 2.67
C LEU A 117 -7.68 -1.54 2.93
N THR A 118 -8.43 -1.87 1.90
CA THR A 118 -9.89 -2.03 1.97
C THR A 118 -10.31 -3.47 1.69
N GLU A 119 -11.18 -4.01 2.51
CA GLU A 119 -11.81 -5.33 2.33
C GLU A 119 -10.83 -6.47 2.10
N TYR A 120 -9.67 -6.40 2.72
CA TYR A 120 -8.67 -7.46 2.66
C TYR A 120 -9.11 -8.67 3.51
N VAL A 121 -9.03 -9.86 2.92
CA VAL A 121 -9.34 -11.12 3.62
C VAL A 121 -8.04 -11.88 3.86
N PRO A 122 -7.51 -11.88 5.09
CA PRO A 122 -6.30 -12.63 5.40
C PRO A 122 -6.59 -14.12 5.47
N ARG A 123 -5.65 -14.94 5.02
CA ARG A 123 -5.75 -16.40 5.10
C ARG A 123 -5.61 -16.91 6.53
N LEU A 124 -4.73 -16.27 7.29
CA LEU A 124 -4.49 -16.63 8.69
C LEU A 124 -5.31 -15.71 9.59
N ALA A 125 -6.44 -16.24 10.08
CA ALA A 125 -7.35 -15.52 10.98
C ALA A 125 -6.85 -15.68 12.43
N GLY A 126 -5.62 -15.28 12.71
CA GLY A 126 -5.09 -15.27 14.07
C GLY A 126 -4.92 -13.85 14.59
N THR A 127 -5.24 -13.62 15.86
CA THR A 127 -5.05 -12.32 16.51
C THR A 127 -3.61 -11.81 16.38
N LEU A 128 -2.64 -12.73 16.43
CA LEU A 128 -1.23 -12.40 16.31
C LEU A 128 -0.88 -11.88 14.92
N TYR A 129 -1.39 -12.54 13.87
CA TYR A 129 -1.16 -12.15 12.49
C TYR A 129 -1.70 -10.75 12.20
N PHE A 130 -2.93 -10.47 12.63
CA PHE A 130 -3.53 -9.15 12.48
C PHE A 130 -2.71 -8.06 13.16
N GLN A 131 -2.22 -8.33 14.36
CA GLN A 131 -1.43 -7.35 15.10
C GLN A 131 -0.12 -7.05 14.39
N VAL A 132 0.58 -8.06 13.89
CA VAL A 132 1.87 -7.90 13.19
C VAL A 132 1.66 -7.15 11.87
N GLN A 133 0.68 -7.58 11.06
CA GLN A 133 0.42 -6.95 9.77
C GLN A 133 -0.05 -5.50 9.91
N ALA A 134 -0.97 -5.24 10.84
CA ALA A 134 -1.48 -3.89 11.08
C ALA A 134 -0.38 -2.95 11.56
N ARG A 135 0.48 -3.42 12.47
CA ARG A 135 1.61 -2.64 12.97
C ARG A 135 2.64 -2.37 11.87
N LEU A 136 2.93 -3.36 11.04
CA LEU A 136 3.86 -3.19 9.94
C LEU A 136 3.34 -2.20 8.91
N HIS A 137 2.07 -2.32 8.53
CA HIS A 137 1.42 -1.37 7.61
C HIS A 137 1.45 0.06 8.16
N SER A 138 1.11 0.24 9.44
CA SER A 138 1.15 1.53 10.10
C SER A 138 2.57 2.12 10.14
N LEU A 139 3.57 1.31 10.48
CA LEU A 139 4.97 1.74 10.53
C LEU A 139 5.49 2.14 9.15
N ILE A 140 5.21 1.35 8.13
CA ILE A 140 5.60 1.64 6.75
C ILE A 140 4.96 2.94 6.28
N SER A 141 3.66 3.10 6.50
CA SER A 141 2.93 4.30 6.09
C SER A 141 3.45 5.55 6.79
N ARG A 142 3.73 5.49 8.08
CA ARG A 142 4.28 6.63 8.82
C ARG A 142 5.66 7.03 8.30
N ARG A 143 6.54 6.07 8.05
CA ARG A 143 7.86 6.34 7.49
C ARG A 143 7.79 6.88 6.08
N TYR A 144 6.90 6.33 5.27
CA TYR A 144 6.63 6.77 3.92
C TYR A 144 6.17 8.24 3.89
N PHE A 145 5.18 8.60 4.70
CA PHE A 145 4.68 9.97 4.77
C PHE A 145 5.75 10.93 5.29
N ALA A 146 6.50 10.55 6.31
CA ALA A 146 7.57 11.38 6.86
C ALA A 146 8.68 11.63 5.83
N ARG A 147 9.06 10.61 5.05
CA ARG A 147 10.08 10.74 4.02
C ARG A 147 9.61 11.65 2.90
N LEU A 148 8.40 11.43 2.37
CA LEU A 148 7.85 12.28 1.32
C LEU A 148 7.69 13.74 1.78
N GLY A 149 7.25 13.96 3.02
CA GLY A 149 7.13 15.30 3.57
C GLY A 149 8.47 16.02 3.69
N ARG A 150 9.55 15.30 4.00
CA ARG A 150 10.90 15.88 4.04
C ARG A 150 11.42 16.22 2.65
N ASP A 151 11.17 15.35 1.67
CA ASP A 151 11.62 15.55 0.30
C ASP A 151 10.89 16.73 -0.37
N ALA A 152 9.71 17.11 0.13
CA ALA A 152 8.91 18.22 -0.38
C ALA A 152 9.29 19.59 0.20
N GLN A 153 10.18 19.64 1.20
CA GLN A 153 10.64 20.88 1.84
C GLN A 153 11.83 21.52 1.11
#